data_e978f1f34b5bdcbc4b152c7c5d7f9513
#
_entry.id   e978f1f34b5bdcbc4b152c7c5d7f9513
#
_cell.length_a   1.000
_cell.length_b   1.000
_cell.length_c   1.000
_cell.angle_alpha   90.00
_cell.angle_beta   90.00
_cell.angle_gamma   90.00
#
_symmetry.space_group_name_H-M   'P 1'
#
loop_
_entity.id
_entity.type
_entity.pdbx_description
1 polymer ?
#
loop_
_entity_poly.entity_id
_entity_poly.type
_entity_poly.pdbx_seq_one_letter_code
_entity_poly.pdbx_strand_id
1 'polypeptide(L)'
;MPKITHIEYKADRERYWIFVDGEYCTSIRERTFPALDLTVDQTISCEKIKELESHHWKHAYGQSAWDKEKIRLGKVKELIESFDDRVLVEVVGFGADTNKFISGHPTESGKPDLEVKLRDGGRILLLVEVTGTELMRGTTYWVRPDKLKYSENHSTEDVWLVLHFLKPIEKFVFIKPNPKKRYAVSEMEIRGSIELYVEFSDSDQEVVSMEHFRNHLVMKVNQ
;
A
#
# COMPACT_ATOMS: atom_id res chain seq x y z
N MET A 1 -13.65 32.85 -6.35
CA MET A 1 -13.09 31.75 -5.56
C MET A 1 -14.08 30.58 -5.67
N PRO A 2 -13.63 29.35 -5.91
CA PRO A 2 -14.52 28.21 -6.07
C PRO A 2 -15.32 27.94 -4.82
N LYS A 3 -16.58 27.56 -4.96
CA LYS A 3 -17.46 27.27 -3.83
C LYS A 3 -18.33 26.03 -4.06
N ILE A 4 -18.70 25.37 -2.97
CA ILE A 4 -19.67 24.26 -3.02
C ILE A 4 -21.03 24.80 -3.41
N THR A 5 -21.53 24.39 -4.57
CA THR A 5 -22.83 24.82 -5.08
C THR A 5 -23.96 23.84 -4.76
N HIS A 6 -23.62 22.57 -4.55
CA HIS A 6 -24.59 21.54 -4.28
C HIS A 6 -23.97 20.36 -3.55
N ILE A 7 -24.75 19.74 -2.64
CA ILE A 7 -24.44 18.50 -1.94
C ILE A 7 -25.65 17.59 -2.04
N GLU A 8 -25.50 16.43 -2.62
CA GLU A 8 -26.60 15.47 -2.84
C GLU A 8 -26.29 14.12 -2.20
N TYR A 9 -27.18 13.63 -1.36
CA TYR A 9 -27.06 12.28 -0.81
C TYR A 9 -27.65 11.22 -1.75
N LYS A 10 -26.85 10.21 -2.09
CA LYS A 10 -27.25 9.05 -2.88
C LYS A 10 -27.38 7.85 -1.95
N ALA A 11 -28.61 7.53 -1.56
CA ALA A 11 -28.90 6.46 -0.59
C ALA A 11 -28.52 5.06 -1.11
N ASP A 12 -28.65 4.81 -2.43
CA ASP A 12 -28.27 3.57 -3.09
C ASP A 12 -26.75 3.29 -3.06
N ARG A 13 -25.95 4.33 -2.80
CA ARG A 13 -24.47 4.28 -2.74
C ARG A 13 -23.91 4.65 -1.38
N GLU A 14 -24.74 5.06 -0.44
CA GLU A 14 -24.32 5.56 0.89
C GLU A 14 -23.25 6.65 0.78
N ARG A 15 -23.44 7.61 -0.19
CA ARG A 15 -22.45 8.66 -0.48
C ARG A 15 -23.11 10.02 -0.69
N TYR A 16 -22.38 11.07 -0.28
CA TYR A 16 -22.66 12.45 -0.63
C TYR A 16 -21.89 12.85 -1.90
N TRP A 17 -22.60 13.30 -2.91
CA TRP A 17 -22.01 13.88 -4.10
C TRP A 17 -21.83 15.39 -3.90
N ILE A 18 -20.60 15.87 -4.14
CA ILE A 18 -20.22 17.26 -3.93
C ILE A 18 -20.00 17.93 -5.28
N PHE A 19 -20.61 19.08 -5.46
CA PHE A 19 -20.48 19.91 -6.64
C PHE A 19 -19.83 21.24 -6.27
N VAL A 20 -18.84 21.67 -7.03
CA VAL A 20 -18.12 22.93 -6.88
C VAL A 20 -18.32 23.74 -8.16
N ASP A 21 -18.78 24.97 -8.04
CA ASP A 21 -19.10 25.87 -9.16
C ASP A 21 -20.03 25.22 -10.21
N GLY A 22 -20.95 24.38 -9.77
CA GLY A 22 -21.91 23.68 -10.62
C GLY A 22 -21.42 22.36 -11.23
N GLU A 23 -20.13 22.04 -11.09
CA GLU A 23 -19.53 20.82 -11.64
C GLU A 23 -19.34 19.75 -10.56
N TYR A 24 -19.49 18.47 -10.96
CA TYR A 24 -19.23 17.36 -10.06
C TYR A 24 -17.74 17.33 -9.67
N CYS A 25 -17.50 17.34 -8.36
CA CYS A 25 -16.15 17.31 -7.81
C CYS A 25 -15.74 15.90 -7.34
N THR A 26 -16.48 15.37 -6.38
CA THR A 26 -16.17 14.06 -5.76
C THR A 26 -17.40 13.48 -5.07
N SER A 27 -17.27 12.23 -4.61
CA SER A 27 -18.28 11.61 -3.74
C SER A 27 -17.67 11.12 -2.45
N ILE A 28 -18.24 11.49 -1.32
CA ILE A 28 -17.77 11.23 0.03
C ILE A 28 -18.71 10.23 0.70
N ARG A 29 -18.17 9.22 1.36
CA ARG A 29 -18.99 8.23 2.08
C ARG A 29 -19.77 8.87 3.22
N GLU A 30 -21.01 8.39 3.44
CA GLU A 30 -21.90 8.89 4.49
C GLU A 30 -21.21 9.00 5.84
N ARG A 31 -20.52 7.97 6.28
CA ARG A 31 -19.81 7.94 7.57
C ARG A 31 -18.64 8.94 7.70
N THR A 32 -18.11 9.40 6.57
CA THR A 32 -16.96 10.33 6.51
C THR A 32 -17.42 11.78 6.44
N PHE A 33 -18.55 12.01 5.76
CA PHE A 33 -19.03 13.33 5.42
C PHE A 33 -19.19 14.27 6.64
N PRO A 34 -19.79 13.81 7.78
CA PRO A 34 -19.95 14.69 8.96
C PRO A 34 -18.64 15.24 9.52
N ALA A 35 -17.56 14.49 9.38
CA ALA A 35 -16.26 14.90 9.94
C ALA A 35 -15.50 15.91 9.06
N LEU A 36 -15.96 16.16 7.83
CA LEU A 36 -15.35 17.12 6.91
C LEU A 36 -15.95 18.52 7.01
N ASP A 37 -17.04 18.67 7.74
CA ASP A 37 -17.75 19.94 7.98
C ASP A 37 -17.99 20.75 6.68
N LEU A 38 -18.43 20.05 5.63
CA LEU A 38 -18.68 20.64 4.32
C LEU A 38 -20.13 21.14 4.22
N THR A 39 -20.30 22.37 3.79
CA THR A 39 -21.61 23.00 3.62
C THR A 39 -21.76 23.66 2.25
N VAL A 40 -23.00 23.76 1.76
CA VAL A 40 -23.31 24.55 0.56
C VAL A 40 -22.89 26.01 0.80
N ASP A 41 -22.41 26.69 -0.24
CA ASP A 41 -21.85 28.05 -0.25
C ASP A 41 -20.48 28.19 0.42
N GLN A 42 -19.93 27.15 1.01
CA GLN A 42 -18.56 27.18 1.52
C GLN A 42 -17.56 27.43 0.40
N THR A 43 -16.67 28.39 0.60
CA THR A 43 -15.59 28.73 -0.33
C THR A 43 -14.42 27.74 -0.17
N ILE A 44 -14.32 26.79 -1.10
CA ILE A 44 -13.31 25.74 -1.08
C ILE A 44 -13.14 25.15 -2.49
N SER A 45 -11.92 24.82 -2.88
CA SER A 45 -11.67 24.15 -4.18
C SER A 45 -11.90 22.65 -4.14
N CYS A 46 -12.16 22.06 -5.30
CA CYS A 46 -12.34 20.61 -5.43
C CYS A 46 -11.08 19.84 -4.98
N GLU A 47 -9.89 20.32 -5.31
CA GLU A 47 -8.62 19.73 -4.87
C GLU A 47 -8.55 19.71 -3.33
N LYS A 48 -8.95 20.80 -2.69
CA LYS A 48 -8.92 20.88 -1.22
C LYS A 48 -9.93 19.95 -0.57
N ILE A 49 -11.10 19.76 -1.17
CA ILE A 49 -12.09 18.77 -0.69
C ILE A 49 -11.52 17.36 -0.78
N LYS A 50 -10.91 17.01 -1.90
CA LYS A 50 -10.25 15.70 -2.09
C LYS A 50 -9.09 15.48 -1.12
N GLU A 51 -8.34 16.54 -0.83
CA GLU A 51 -7.28 16.50 0.17
C GLU A 51 -7.85 16.25 1.58
N LEU A 52 -8.90 16.97 1.99
CA LEU A 52 -9.58 16.77 3.28
C LEU A 52 -10.15 15.35 3.41
N GLU A 53 -10.81 14.83 2.37
CA GLU A 53 -11.30 13.45 2.34
C GLU A 53 -10.13 12.47 2.51
N SER A 54 -9.06 12.65 1.77
CA SER A 54 -7.85 11.83 1.89
C SER A 54 -7.26 11.89 3.31
N HIS A 55 -7.17 13.07 3.92
CA HIS A 55 -6.69 13.24 5.29
C HIS A 55 -7.61 12.57 6.31
N HIS A 56 -8.92 12.72 6.16
CA HIS A 56 -9.88 12.06 7.06
C HIS A 56 -9.79 10.55 6.99
N TRP A 57 -9.67 9.97 5.79
CA TRP A 57 -9.44 8.55 5.60
C TRP A 57 -8.19 8.08 6.34
N LYS A 58 -7.13 8.84 6.28
CA LYS A 58 -5.87 8.54 6.96
C LYS A 58 -5.98 8.71 8.48
N HIS A 59 -6.81 9.65 8.97
CA HIS A 59 -7.12 9.78 10.39
C HIS A 59 -8.09 8.71 10.91
N ALA A 60 -9.13 8.37 10.19
CA ALA A 60 -10.15 7.40 10.63
C ALA A 60 -9.72 5.92 10.48
N TYR A 61 -8.87 5.61 9.51
CA TYR A 61 -8.07 4.37 9.49
C TYR A 61 -6.80 4.48 10.35
N GLY A 62 -6.49 5.68 10.75
CA GLY A 62 -5.27 6.24 11.19
C GLY A 62 -4.48 5.39 12.16
N GLN A 63 -4.76 5.43 13.42
CA GLN A 63 -3.83 4.89 14.41
C GLN A 63 -3.75 3.36 14.35
N SER A 64 -4.88 2.66 14.31
CA SER A 64 -4.86 1.19 14.34
C SER A 64 -4.35 0.54 13.05
N ALA A 65 -4.55 1.17 11.90
CA ALA A 65 -3.98 0.67 10.64
C ALA A 65 -2.48 0.93 10.55
N TRP A 66 -2.03 2.06 11.04
CA TRP A 66 -0.62 2.40 11.18
C TRP A 66 0.12 1.47 12.15
N ASP A 67 -0.47 1.20 13.31
CA ASP A 67 0.11 0.29 14.29
C ASP A 67 0.26 -1.12 13.70
N LYS A 68 -0.75 -1.58 12.97
CA LYS A 68 -0.71 -2.87 12.25
C LYS A 68 0.33 -2.89 11.14
N GLU A 69 0.47 -1.79 10.38
CA GLU A 69 1.47 -1.68 9.35
C GLU A 69 2.89 -1.66 9.92
N LYS A 70 3.10 -0.90 10.98
CA LYS A 70 4.38 -0.85 11.71
C LYS A 70 4.78 -2.22 12.26
N ILE A 71 3.82 -2.96 12.83
CA ILE A 71 4.06 -4.33 13.30
C ILE A 71 4.46 -5.23 12.12
N ARG A 72 3.77 -5.12 10.98
CA ARG A 72 4.05 -5.91 9.78
C ARG A 72 5.43 -5.61 9.22
N LEU A 73 5.77 -4.34 9.07
CA LEU A 73 7.11 -3.90 8.65
C LEU A 73 8.20 -4.41 9.58
N GLY A 74 7.99 -4.30 10.89
CA GLY A 74 8.91 -4.82 11.91
C GLY A 74 9.13 -6.33 11.77
N LYS A 75 8.06 -7.10 11.60
CA LYS A 75 8.13 -8.56 11.41
C LYS A 75 8.88 -8.97 10.14
N VAL A 76 8.60 -8.29 9.02
CA VAL A 76 9.31 -8.57 7.76
C VAL A 76 10.78 -8.18 7.87
N LYS A 77 11.08 -7.03 8.48
CA LYS A 77 12.45 -6.60 8.76
C LYS A 77 13.21 -7.63 9.60
N GLU A 78 12.67 -8.01 10.76
CA GLU A 78 13.27 -9.03 11.66
C GLU A 78 13.53 -10.34 10.93
N LEU A 79 12.56 -10.80 10.12
CA LEU A 79 12.70 -12.03 9.34
C LEU A 79 13.86 -11.93 8.33
N ILE A 80 13.95 -10.83 7.56
CA ILE A 80 15.00 -10.66 6.56
C ILE A 80 16.39 -10.55 7.22
N GLU A 81 16.51 -9.78 8.30
CA GLU A 81 17.76 -9.65 9.05
C GLU A 81 18.21 -10.96 9.70
N SER A 82 17.26 -11.88 9.99
CA SER A 82 17.58 -13.20 10.53
C SER A 82 18.25 -14.15 9.54
N PHE A 83 18.21 -13.84 8.24
CA PHE A 83 18.78 -14.72 7.21
C PHE A 83 20.30 -14.57 7.07
N ASP A 84 20.86 -13.39 7.38
CA ASP A 84 22.29 -13.12 7.35
C ASP A 84 22.62 -11.91 8.24
N ASP A 85 23.59 -12.03 9.15
CA ASP A 85 23.97 -11.00 10.11
C ASP A 85 24.65 -9.77 9.48
N ARG A 86 25.12 -9.89 8.24
CA ARG A 86 25.69 -8.79 7.45
C ARG A 86 24.60 -7.89 6.83
N VAL A 87 23.34 -8.30 6.92
CA VAL A 87 22.23 -7.55 6.36
C VAL A 87 21.67 -6.55 7.36
N LEU A 88 21.38 -5.36 6.87
CA LEU A 88 20.62 -4.31 7.56
C LEU A 88 19.38 -3.97 6.72
N VAL A 89 18.24 -3.91 7.37
CA VAL A 89 16.99 -3.50 6.72
C VAL A 89 16.57 -2.13 7.25
N GLU A 90 16.46 -1.16 6.34
CA GLU A 90 15.99 0.19 6.64
C GLU A 90 14.57 0.38 6.12
N VAL A 91 13.72 1.01 6.93
CA VAL A 91 12.38 1.42 6.52
C VAL A 91 12.49 2.74 5.79
N VAL A 92 12.12 2.75 4.51
CA VAL A 92 12.22 3.93 3.62
C VAL A 92 10.87 4.33 3.02
N GLY A 93 9.87 3.50 3.24
CA GLY A 93 8.52 3.72 2.76
C GLY A 93 7.79 4.83 3.50
N PHE A 94 6.65 5.16 2.97
CA PHE A 94 5.83 6.27 3.40
C PHE A 94 5.39 6.16 4.86
N GLY A 95 5.89 7.07 5.69
CA GLY A 95 5.42 7.27 7.06
C GLY A 95 5.71 6.15 8.06
N ALA A 96 6.50 5.16 7.69
CA ALA A 96 6.73 3.97 8.51
C ALA A 96 7.42 4.26 9.85
N ASP A 97 8.29 5.27 9.91
CA ASP A 97 9.00 5.66 11.14
C ASP A 97 8.42 6.90 11.82
N THR A 98 7.33 7.44 11.31
CA THR A 98 6.71 8.63 11.88
C THR A 98 5.31 8.31 12.39
N ASN A 99 4.94 8.87 13.55
CA ASN A 99 3.55 8.90 14.01
C ASN A 99 2.75 10.02 13.30
N LYS A 100 3.35 10.65 12.28
CA LYS A 100 2.74 11.76 11.56
C LYS A 100 2.42 11.33 10.14
N PHE A 101 1.21 11.62 9.72
CA PHE A 101 0.84 11.55 8.32
C PHE A 101 1.68 12.54 7.50
N ILE A 102 2.36 12.05 6.48
CA ILE A 102 3.09 12.88 5.53
C ILE A 102 2.18 13.16 4.35
N SER A 103 1.70 14.41 4.24
CA SER A 103 0.92 14.87 3.10
C SER A 103 1.84 15.07 1.90
N GLY A 104 1.56 14.37 0.82
CA GLY A 104 2.34 14.49 -0.42
C GLY A 104 3.68 13.76 -0.30
N HIS A 105 3.69 12.52 -0.78
CA HIS A 105 4.91 11.76 -0.89
C HIS A 105 5.69 12.28 -2.11
N PRO A 106 6.91 12.80 -1.95
CA PRO A 106 7.70 13.32 -3.07
C PRO A 106 8.28 12.21 -3.95
N THR A 107 8.05 10.94 -3.57
CA THR A 107 8.61 9.78 -4.25
C THR A 107 7.55 9.09 -5.11
N GLU A 108 8.03 8.32 -6.06
CA GLU A 108 7.22 7.58 -7.00
C GLU A 108 6.19 6.66 -6.32
N SER A 109 5.00 6.58 -6.90
CA SER A 109 3.93 5.69 -6.44
C SER A 109 4.40 4.24 -6.47
N GLY A 110 4.18 3.53 -5.37
CA GLY A 110 4.58 2.13 -5.22
C GLY A 110 6.06 1.93 -4.92
N LYS A 111 6.81 2.99 -4.54
CA LYS A 111 8.18 2.82 -4.04
C LYS A 111 8.16 1.88 -2.83
N PRO A 112 9.04 0.85 -2.82
CA PRO A 112 9.09 -0.14 -1.75
C PRO A 112 9.30 0.44 -0.35
N ASP A 113 8.78 -0.23 0.65
CA ASP A 113 8.78 0.19 2.05
C ASP A 113 10.15 -0.03 2.73
N LEU A 114 10.92 -1.03 2.26
CA LEU A 114 12.17 -1.41 2.89
C LEU A 114 13.32 -1.43 1.88
N GLU A 115 14.49 -0.94 2.30
CA GLU A 115 15.77 -1.14 1.63
C GLU A 115 16.58 -2.18 2.43
N VAL A 116 16.98 -3.24 1.75
CA VAL A 116 17.84 -4.28 2.30
C VAL A 116 19.27 -4.01 1.86
N LYS A 117 20.19 -3.76 2.80
CA LYS A 117 21.55 -3.26 2.57
C LYS A 117 22.60 -4.16 3.22
N LEU A 118 23.83 -4.06 2.74
CA LEU A 118 24.98 -4.52 3.51
C LEU A 118 25.25 -3.56 4.68
N ARG A 119 25.44 -4.13 5.87
CA ARG A 119 25.67 -3.36 7.11
C ARG A 119 26.95 -2.53 7.09
N ASP A 120 27.99 -3.01 6.44
CA ASP A 120 29.31 -2.41 6.42
C ASP A 120 29.56 -1.42 5.28
N GLY A 121 28.76 -1.43 4.23
CA GLY A 121 28.99 -0.61 3.04
C GLY A 121 27.79 0.17 2.52
N GLY A 122 26.63 0.01 3.15
CA GLY A 122 25.40 0.69 2.71
C GLY A 122 24.91 0.32 1.30
N ARG A 123 25.54 -0.69 0.64
CA ARG A 123 25.12 -1.13 -0.69
C ARG A 123 23.73 -1.75 -0.60
N ILE A 124 22.79 -1.22 -1.40
CA ILE A 124 21.43 -1.77 -1.52
C ILE A 124 21.52 -3.11 -2.26
N LEU A 125 21.02 -4.16 -1.65
CA LEU A 125 20.96 -5.52 -2.18
C LEU A 125 19.65 -5.76 -2.92
N LEU A 126 18.54 -5.36 -2.29
CA LEU A 126 17.19 -5.46 -2.85
C LEU A 126 16.23 -4.50 -2.14
N LEU A 127 15.08 -4.30 -2.75
CA LEU A 127 13.98 -3.47 -2.26
C LEU A 127 12.78 -4.36 -1.95
N VAL A 128 12.07 -4.09 -0.86
CA VAL A 128 10.91 -4.88 -0.44
C VAL A 128 9.70 -3.99 -0.22
N GLU A 129 8.67 -4.23 -0.99
CA GLU A 129 7.32 -3.73 -0.73
C GLU A 129 6.61 -4.68 0.24
N VAL A 130 6.11 -4.16 1.34
CA VAL A 130 5.43 -4.95 2.37
C VAL A 130 3.93 -4.71 2.30
N THR A 131 3.16 -5.78 2.26
CA THR A 131 1.69 -5.72 2.26
C THR A 131 1.10 -6.91 3.00
N GLY A 132 -0.20 -7.09 2.94
CA GLY A 132 -0.90 -8.20 3.58
C GLY A 132 -2.03 -7.73 4.48
N THR A 133 -2.67 -8.68 5.12
CA THR A 133 -3.82 -8.45 6.00
C THR A 133 -3.68 -9.27 7.28
N GLU A 134 -4.47 -8.93 8.31
CA GLU A 134 -4.50 -9.72 9.53
C GLU A 134 -4.95 -11.17 9.27
N LEU A 135 -5.95 -11.34 8.41
CA LEU A 135 -6.52 -12.64 8.07
C LEU A 135 -6.28 -12.95 6.59
N MET A 136 -5.63 -14.07 6.33
CA MET A 136 -5.58 -14.65 4.98
C MET A 136 -6.96 -15.20 4.61
N ARG A 137 -7.49 -14.78 3.47
CA ARG A 137 -8.78 -15.22 2.95
C ARG A 137 -8.57 -16.05 1.68
N GLY A 138 -9.11 -17.27 1.67
CA GLY A 138 -8.97 -18.17 0.52
C GLY A 138 -7.54 -18.68 0.34
N THR A 139 -7.22 -19.06 -0.90
CA THR A 139 -5.95 -19.68 -1.30
C THR A 139 -5.13 -18.81 -2.25
N THR A 140 -5.62 -17.63 -2.59
CA THR A 140 -4.95 -16.67 -3.47
C THR A 140 -4.44 -15.46 -2.68
N TYR A 141 -3.41 -14.81 -3.22
CA TYR A 141 -2.78 -13.62 -2.65
C TYR A 141 -3.13 -12.42 -3.51
N TRP A 142 -3.78 -11.43 -2.91
CA TRP A 142 -4.26 -10.25 -3.61
C TRP A 142 -3.29 -9.10 -3.42
N VAL A 143 -2.78 -8.60 -4.52
CA VAL A 143 -1.84 -7.49 -4.57
C VAL A 143 -2.46 -6.36 -5.38
N ARG A 144 -2.49 -5.15 -4.84
CA ARG A 144 -2.94 -3.98 -5.59
C ARG A 144 -2.00 -3.69 -6.76
N PRO A 145 -2.52 -3.33 -7.95
CA PRO A 145 -1.69 -3.06 -9.14
C PRO A 145 -0.62 -2.00 -8.93
N ASP A 146 -0.91 -0.97 -8.09
CA ASP A 146 0.06 0.10 -7.78
C ASP A 146 1.33 -0.41 -7.09
N LYS A 147 1.24 -1.51 -6.32
CA LYS A 147 2.38 -2.16 -5.66
C LYS A 147 3.34 -2.86 -6.63
N LEU A 148 2.87 -3.21 -7.82
CA LEU A 148 3.67 -3.84 -8.87
C LEU A 148 4.34 -2.80 -9.79
N LYS A 149 3.81 -1.59 -9.82
CA LYS A 149 4.17 -0.55 -10.79
C LYS A 149 5.63 -0.09 -10.66
N TYR A 150 6.15 -0.07 -9.43
CA TYR A 150 7.55 0.30 -9.20
C TYR A 150 8.51 -0.69 -9.90
N SER A 151 8.28 -2.00 -9.77
CA SER A 151 9.13 -3.01 -10.42
C SER A 151 9.02 -2.99 -11.95
N GLU A 152 7.88 -2.58 -12.51
CA GLU A 152 7.70 -2.38 -13.95
C GLU A 152 8.55 -1.22 -14.46
N ASN A 153 8.58 -0.10 -13.72
CA ASN A 153 9.32 1.10 -14.10
C ASN A 153 10.83 0.98 -13.84
N HIS A 154 11.23 0.14 -12.88
CA HIS A 154 12.61 -0.02 -12.41
C HIS A 154 13.10 -1.47 -12.61
N SER A 155 13.10 -1.92 -13.86
CA SER A 155 13.40 -3.32 -14.22
C SER A 155 14.84 -3.77 -13.91
N THR A 156 15.74 -2.84 -13.61
CA THR A 156 17.13 -3.11 -13.21
C THR A 156 17.31 -3.26 -11.71
N GLU A 157 16.31 -2.86 -10.92
CA GLU A 157 16.32 -2.96 -9.48
C GLU A 157 15.76 -4.33 -9.03
N ASP A 158 16.28 -4.83 -7.92
CA ASP A 158 15.87 -6.12 -7.37
C ASP A 158 14.70 -5.91 -6.41
N VAL A 159 13.49 -5.79 -6.94
CA VAL A 159 12.26 -5.51 -6.20
C VAL A 159 11.53 -6.80 -5.84
N TRP A 160 11.06 -6.87 -4.60
CA TRP A 160 10.28 -7.98 -4.04
C TRP A 160 9.02 -7.45 -3.35
N LEU A 161 7.97 -8.27 -3.34
CA LEU A 161 6.83 -8.07 -2.47
C LEU A 161 6.82 -9.15 -1.39
N VAL A 162 6.61 -8.74 -0.14
CA VAL A 162 6.41 -9.67 0.97
C VAL A 162 5.04 -9.42 1.58
N LEU A 163 4.16 -10.42 1.49
CA LEU A 163 2.87 -10.38 2.13
C LEU A 163 2.97 -11.05 3.49
N HIS A 164 2.45 -10.38 4.52
CA HIS A 164 2.42 -10.91 5.87
C HIS A 164 0.98 -11.05 6.36
N PHE A 165 0.62 -12.27 6.75
CA PHE A 165 -0.66 -12.64 7.33
C PHE A 165 -0.46 -13.15 8.75
N LEU A 166 -1.31 -12.72 9.68
CA LEU A 166 -1.22 -13.13 11.09
C LEU A 166 -2.09 -14.35 11.41
N LYS A 167 -3.20 -14.53 10.70
CA LYS A 167 -4.21 -15.54 10.99
C LYS A 167 -4.64 -16.28 9.74
N PRO A 168 -5.07 -17.56 9.86
CA PRO A 168 -5.17 -18.38 11.08
C PRO A 168 -3.80 -18.78 11.65
N ILE A 169 -2.76 -18.79 10.80
CA ILE A 169 -1.36 -19.09 11.18
C ILE A 169 -0.52 -17.97 10.54
N GLU A 170 0.49 -17.49 11.26
CA GLU A 170 1.41 -16.48 10.73
C GLU A 170 2.09 -17.03 9.46
N LYS A 171 1.96 -16.29 8.36
CA LYS A 171 2.48 -16.69 7.03
C LYS A 171 3.14 -15.49 6.35
N PHE A 172 4.32 -15.73 5.82
CA PHE A 172 4.99 -14.82 4.88
C PHE A 172 4.93 -15.42 3.48
N VAL A 173 4.55 -14.61 2.52
CA VAL A 173 4.52 -14.98 1.09
C VAL A 173 5.45 -14.06 0.34
N PHE A 174 6.38 -14.64 -0.38
CA PHE A 174 7.38 -13.90 -1.14
C PHE A 174 7.00 -13.93 -2.62
N ILE A 175 6.87 -12.76 -3.21
CA ILE A 175 6.56 -12.59 -4.63
C ILE A 175 7.71 -11.83 -5.29
N LYS A 176 8.25 -12.42 -6.36
CA LYS A 176 9.21 -11.76 -7.24
C LYS A 176 8.47 -11.27 -8.48
N PRO A 177 8.07 -9.98 -8.56
CA PRO A 177 7.41 -9.47 -9.75
C PRO A 177 8.28 -9.62 -10.99
N ASN A 178 7.67 -10.00 -12.08
CA ASN A 178 8.33 -9.96 -13.39
C ASN A 178 8.03 -8.62 -14.06
N PRO A 179 9.02 -7.71 -14.21
CA PRO A 179 8.79 -6.37 -14.75
C PRO A 179 8.35 -6.35 -16.22
N LYS A 180 8.47 -7.48 -16.92
CA LYS A 180 8.06 -7.61 -18.33
C LYS A 180 6.66 -8.24 -18.48
N LYS A 181 6.07 -8.74 -17.40
CA LYS A 181 4.77 -9.43 -17.43
C LYS A 181 3.66 -8.41 -17.16
N ARG A 182 2.64 -8.43 -18.02
CA ARG A 182 1.38 -7.74 -17.74
C ARG A 182 0.50 -8.69 -16.95
N TYR A 183 0.16 -8.27 -15.74
CA TYR A 183 -0.72 -9.04 -14.86
C TYR A 183 -2.18 -8.74 -15.18
N ALA A 184 -3.01 -9.77 -15.17
CA ALA A 184 -4.46 -9.61 -15.24
C ALA A 184 -4.96 -8.96 -13.94
N VAL A 185 -5.83 -7.98 -14.08
CA VAL A 185 -6.42 -7.25 -12.96
C VAL A 185 -7.86 -7.68 -12.82
N SER A 186 -8.24 -8.10 -11.62
CA SER A 186 -9.61 -8.47 -11.25
C SER A 186 -10.26 -7.37 -10.41
N GLU A 187 -11.53 -7.14 -10.66
CA GLU A 187 -12.37 -6.28 -9.82
C GLU A 187 -12.94 -7.10 -8.66
N MET A 188 -12.79 -6.59 -7.46
CA MET A 188 -13.32 -7.21 -6.26
C MET A 188 -14.15 -6.21 -5.46
N GLU A 189 -15.32 -6.62 -5.03
CA GLU A 189 -16.11 -5.83 -4.11
C GLU A 189 -15.62 -6.05 -2.67
N ILE A 190 -15.01 -5.03 -2.08
CA ILE A 190 -14.51 -5.05 -0.71
C ILE A 190 -15.23 -3.96 0.09
N ARG A 191 -16.06 -4.39 1.03
CA ARG A 191 -16.82 -3.49 1.92
C ARG A 191 -17.65 -2.44 1.15
N GLY A 192 -18.30 -2.89 0.05
CA GLY A 192 -19.14 -2.03 -0.78
C GLY A 192 -18.37 -1.07 -1.70
N SER A 193 -17.09 -1.32 -1.92
CA SER A 193 -16.28 -0.60 -2.90
C SER A 193 -15.63 -1.59 -3.86
N ILE A 194 -15.63 -1.25 -5.14
CA ILE A 194 -14.87 -2.00 -6.14
C ILE A 194 -13.40 -1.60 -5.99
N GLU A 195 -12.57 -2.58 -5.75
CA GLU A 195 -11.12 -2.45 -5.68
C GLU A 195 -10.48 -3.35 -6.74
N LEU A 196 -9.31 -2.93 -7.24
CA LEU A 196 -8.56 -3.66 -8.26
C LEU A 196 -7.43 -4.45 -7.62
N TYR A 197 -7.32 -5.73 -8.02
CA TYR A 197 -6.27 -6.61 -7.53
C TYR A 197 -5.69 -7.47 -8.65
N VAL A 198 -4.42 -7.79 -8.51
CA VAL A 198 -3.75 -8.89 -9.19
C VAL A 198 -3.77 -10.08 -8.24
N GLU A 199 -4.22 -11.22 -8.72
CA GLU A 199 -4.26 -12.46 -7.95
C GLU A 199 -3.02 -13.30 -8.23
N PHE A 200 -2.40 -13.77 -7.16
CA PHE A 200 -1.32 -14.76 -7.20
C PHE A 200 -1.72 -16.01 -6.42
N SER A 201 -1.17 -17.13 -6.79
CA SER A 201 -1.34 -18.42 -6.12
C SER A 201 0.00 -19.11 -5.90
N ASP A 202 0.03 -20.12 -5.05
CA ASP A 202 1.25 -20.90 -4.81
C ASP A 202 1.78 -21.60 -6.09
N SER A 203 0.98 -21.69 -7.16
CA SER A 203 1.39 -22.26 -8.47
C SER A 203 2.01 -21.23 -9.41
N ASP A 204 1.96 -19.95 -9.11
CA ASP A 204 2.53 -18.91 -9.95
C ASP A 204 4.06 -18.86 -9.79
N GLN A 205 4.76 -18.67 -10.91
CA GLN A 205 6.22 -18.63 -10.92
C GLN A 205 6.81 -17.48 -10.10
N GLU A 206 6.04 -16.41 -9.93
CA GLU A 206 6.42 -15.27 -9.14
C GLU A 206 6.36 -15.54 -7.63
N VAL A 207 5.53 -16.51 -7.20
CA VAL A 207 5.41 -16.89 -5.79
C VAL A 207 6.49 -17.91 -5.46
N VAL A 208 7.40 -17.53 -4.59
CA VAL A 208 8.56 -18.34 -4.26
C VAL A 208 8.60 -18.72 -2.78
N SER A 209 9.32 -19.81 -2.47
CA SER A 209 9.51 -20.21 -1.08
C SER A 209 10.39 -19.22 -0.30
N MET A 210 10.23 -19.19 1.02
CA MET A 210 11.11 -18.44 1.91
C MET A 210 12.59 -18.84 1.75
N GLU A 211 12.85 -20.13 1.53
CA GLU A 211 14.19 -20.65 1.29
C GLU A 211 14.78 -20.09 -0.01
N HIS A 212 13.99 -20.01 -1.08
CA HIS A 212 14.42 -19.40 -2.34
C HIS A 212 14.80 -17.94 -2.15
N PHE A 213 13.96 -17.15 -1.47
CA PHE A 213 14.27 -15.75 -1.15
C PHE A 213 15.53 -15.62 -0.31
N ARG A 214 15.68 -16.44 0.74
CA ARG A 214 16.88 -16.48 1.58
C ARG A 214 18.15 -16.75 0.77
N ASN A 215 18.12 -17.79 -0.07
CA ASN A 215 19.26 -18.17 -0.91
C ASN A 215 19.63 -17.05 -1.90
N HIS A 216 18.62 -16.38 -2.47
CA HIS A 216 18.81 -15.22 -3.33
C HIS A 216 19.50 -14.07 -2.58
N LEU A 217 19.04 -13.74 -1.37
CA LEU A 217 19.63 -12.70 -0.54
C LEU A 217 21.10 -13.04 -0.19
N VAL A 218 21.36 -14.26 0.28
CA VAL A 218 22.75 -14.70 0.61
C VAL A 218 23.67 -14.62 -0.63
N MET A 219 23.17 -14.97 -1.79
CA MET A 219 23.92 -14.81 -3.05
C MET A 219 24.26 -13.33 -3.29
N LYS A 220 23.34 -12.42 -3.09
CA LYS A 220 23.56 -10.97 -3.22
C LYS A 220 24.56 -10.41 -2.21
N VAL A 221 24.55 -10.93 -1.00
CA VAL A 221 25.52 -10.56 0.06
C VAL A 221 26.95 -10.95 -0.32
N ASN A 222 27.12 -12.06 -1.04
CA ASN A 222 28.43 -12.60 -1.41
C ASN A 222 28.99 -12.08 -2.75
N GLN A 223 28.24 -11.24 -3.47
CA GLN A 223 28.68 -10.54 -4.70
C GLN A 223 29.42 -9.24 -4.37
#